data_0d00aafc621eebb74642a31ac6d1af56
#
_entry.id   0d00aafc621eebb74642a31ac6d1af56
#
_cell.length_a   1.000
_cell.length_b   1.000
_cell.length_c   1.000
_cell.angle_alpha   90.00
_cell.angle_beta   90.00
_cell.angle_gamma   90.00
#
_symmetry.space_group_name_H-M   'P 1'
#
loop_
_entity.id
_entity.type
_entity.pdbx_description
1 polymer ?
#
loop_
_entity_poly.entity_id
_entity_poly.type
_entity_poly.pdbx_seq_one_letter_code
_entity_poly.pdbx_strand_id
1 'polypeptide(L)'
;MYSSLNGTGLKPVTRTLKEMGYTNITVVKEQEQPDGNFPTCPYPNPEIQEAMELGMEYAKKCHADLLLATDPDCDRVGIAVKNNIGEYELLTGNQTGLLLLDYICSQRVKHGKMLDDPVMVKTIVTMDMSERIAAHYGLRTINILTGFKFIGEQIGKLEQSSKAASYVFGFEESCGYLTGSYVRDKDGVDGAYMICEMFSYYAAQRISLLDKLEELYKIYGYCLNTLHSYEFNGSAGFTKCRISCRHSAEKSKNSVERRLLKYWIIRPVWMVCRSQMC
;
A
#
# COMPACT_ATOMS: atom_id res chain seq x y z
N MET A 1 14.91 -5.58 -9.03
CA MET A 1 14.02 -5.97 -10.15
C MET A 1 12.85 -5.01 -10.22
N TYR A 2 12.47 -4.57 -11.42
CA TYR A 2 11.34 -3.66 -11.61
C TYR A 2 10.45 -4.10 -12.79
N SER A 3 9.14 -4.03 -12.62
CA SER A 3 8.14 -4.17 -13.67
C SER A 3 7.19 -2.96 -13.69
N SER A 4 6.94 -2.40 -14.87
CA SER A 4 5.90 -1.39 -15.07
C SER A 4 4.54 -1.98 -15.46
N LEU A 5 4.40 -3.31 -15.47
CA LEU A 5 3.18 -4.02 -15.90
C LEU A 5 2.58 -3.47 -17.19
N ASN A 6 3.43 -3.22 -18.21
CA ASN A 6 3.09 -2.58 -19.48
C ASN A 6 2.47 -1.17 -19.33
N GLY A 7 2.76 -0.48 -18.22
CA GLY A 7 2.29 0.87 -17.93
C GLY A 7 3.32 1.97 -18.18
N THR A 8 3.05 3.13 -17.62
CA THR A 8 3.83 4.37 -17.82
C THR A 8 5.04 4.52 -16.89
N GLY A 9 5.14 3.65 -15.87
CA GLY A 9 6.10 3.79 -14.77
C GLY A 9 7.58 3.60 -15.13
N LEU A 10 7.90 2.96 -16.27
CA LEU A 10 9.27 2.59 -16.62
C LEU A 10 10.25 3.78 -16.51
N LYS A 11 9.96 4.87 -17.20
CA LYS A 11 10.87 6.02 -17.26
C LYS A 11 10.97 6.77 -15.93
N PRO A 12 9.83 7.20 -15.29
CA PRO A 12 9.91 7.97 -14.07
C PRO A 12 10.53 7.18 -12.91
N VAL A 13 10.13 5.93 -12.69
CA VAL A 13 10.67 5.10 -11.60
C VAL A 13 12.15 4.81 -11.78
N THR A 14 12.54 4.28 -12.95
CA THR A 14 13.97 3.93 -13.18
C THR A 14 14.88 5.15 -13.18
N ARG A 15 14.41 6.31 -13.66
CA ARG A 15 15.15 7.56 -13.61
C ARG A 15 15.33 8.03 -12.18
N THR A 16 14.26 8.11 -11.40
CA THR A 16 14.31 8.53 -9.99
C THR A 16 15.27 7.63 -9.20
N LEU A 17 15.11 6.31 -9.32
CA LEU A 17 15.99 5.37 -8.63
C LEU A 17 17.47 5.55 -9.01
N LYS A 18 17.77 5.75 -10.31
CA LYS A 18 19.15 6.00 -10.78
C LYS A 18 19.70 7.31 -10.25
N GLU A 19 18.96 8.40 -10.27
CA GLU A 19 19.36 9.70 -9.72
C GLU A 19 19.62 9.64 -8.21
N MET A 20 18.92 8.73 -7.50
CA MET A 20 19.13 8.45 -6.07
C MET A 20 20.25 7.42 -5.81
N GLY A 21 20.97 6.97 -6.84
CA GLY A 21 22.14 6.10 -6.71
C GLY A 21 21.86 4.59 -6.82
N TYR A 22 20.64 4.17 -7.11
CA TYR A 22 20.31 2.77 -7.38
C TYR A 22 20.65 2.42 -8.83
N THR A 23 21.81 1.81 -9.05
CA THR A 23 22.31 1.49 -10.41
C THR A 23 22.02 0.06 -10.83
N ASN A 24 21.83 -0.88 -9.90
CA ASN A 24 21.56 -2.28 -10.20
C ASN A 24 20.04 -2.51 -10.36
N ILE A 25 19.49 -2.01 -11.47
CA ILE A 25 18.07 -2.14 -11.79
C ILE A 25 17.93 -3.04 -13.02
N THR A 26 17.30 -4.20 -12.85
CA THR A 26 16.90 -5.07 -13.95
C THR A 26 15.41 -4.91 -14.18
N VAL A 27 14.98 -4.73 -15.42
CA VAL A 27 13.57 -4.56 -15.83
C VAL A 27 13.05 -5.85 -16.45
N VAL A 28 11.78 -6.18 -16.16
CA VAL A 28 11.06 -7.29 -16.81
C VAL A 28 10.75 -6.88 -18.25
N LYS A 29 11.43 -7.48 -19.22
CA LYS A 29 11.42 -7.03 -20.63
C LYS A 29 10.06 -7.07 -21.30
N GLU A 30 9.29 -8.11 -21.04
CA GLU A 30 7.97 -8.32 -21.63
C GLU A 30 6.94 -7.31 -21.11
N GLN A 31 7.24 -6.66 -19.98
CA GLN A 31 6.36 -5.70 -19.31
C GLN A 31 6.91 -4.27 -19.33
N GLU A 32 8.04 -4.03 -19.99
CA GLU A 32 8.70 -2.72 -19.95
C GLU A 32 8.02 -1.64 -20.81
N GLN A 33 7.44 -2.04 -21.95
CA GLN A 33 6.82 -1.08 -22.86
C GLN A 33 5.32 -0.97 -22.59
N PRO A 34 4.77 0.25 -22.64
CA PRO A 34 3.32 0.44 -22.53
C PRO A 34 2.57 -0.34 -23.60
N ASP A 35 1.64 -1.20 -23.16
CA ASP A 35 0.75 -1.96 -24.06
C ASP A 35 -0.62 -2.12 -23.42
N GLY A 36 -1.63 -1.46 -23.98
CA GLY A 36 -3.01 -1.50 -23.49
C GLY A 36 -3.71 -2.87 -23.62
N ASN A 37 -3.09 -3.85 -24.30
CA ASN A 37 -3.60 -5.22 -24.36
C ASN A 37 -3.11 -6.08 -23.18
N PHE A 38 -2.11 -5.63 -22.43
CA PHE A 38 -1.54 -6.33 -21.26
C PHE A 38 -1.26 -7.83 -21.52
N PRO A 39 -0.43 -8.18 -22.53
CA PRO A 39 -0.32 -9.54 -23.05
C PRO A 39 0.19 -10.56 -22.02
N THR A 40 0.90 -10.12 -21.01
CA THR A 40 1.46 -10.98 -19.96
C THR A 40 0.67 -10.93 -18.64
N CYS A 41 -0.25 -9.98 -18.51
CA CYS A 41 -1.00 -9.76 -17.28
C CYS A 41 -2.34 -9.06 -17.58
N PRO A 42 -3.44 -9.81 -17.86
CA PRO A 42 -4.74 -9.22 -18.17
C PRO A 42 -5.31 -8.30 -17.09
N TYR A 43 -4.86 -8.48 -15.85
CA TYR A 43 -5.23 -7.64 -14.71
C TYR A 43 -3.95 -7.04 -14.08
N PRO A 44 -3.42 -5.93 -14.63
CA PRO A 44 -2.13 -5.37 -14.24
C PRO A 44 -2.22 -4.60 -12.90
N ASN A 45 -2.52 -5.33 -11.83
CA ASN A 45 -2.62 -4.82 -10.49
C ASN A 45 -1.54 -5.48 -9.60
N PRO A 46 -0.58 -4.73 -9.05
CA PRO A 46 0.51 -5.27 -8.25
C PRO A 46 0.08 -5.84 -6.89
N GLU A 47 -1.20 -5.76 -6.53
CA GLU A 47 -1.75 -6.43 -5.35
C GLU A 47 -1.96 -7.93 -5.55
N ILE A 48 -2.08 -8.39 -6.80
CA ILE A 48 -2.43 -9.78 -7.10
C ILE A 48 -1.22 -10.60 -7.49
N GLN A 49 -1.22 -11.85 -7.04
CA GLN A 49 -0.12 -12.78 -7.23
C GLN A 49 0.20 -12.99 -8.71
N GLU A 50 -0.81 -13.18 -9.54
CA GLU A 50 -0.69 -13.46 -10.97
C GLU A 50 0.01 -12.31 -11.73
N ALA A 51 -0.21 -11.06 -11.32
CA ALA A 51 0.46 -9.92 -11.92
C ALA A 51 1.96 -9.88 -11.58
N MET A 52 2.33 -10.41 -10.43
CA MET A 52 3.71 -10.40 -9.94
C MET A 52 4.52 -11.64 -10.36
N GLU A 53 3.88 -12.72 -10.84
CA GLU A 53 4.54 -14.00 -11.14
C GLU A 53 5.72 -13.87 -12.09
N LEU A 54 5.53 -13.21 -13.25
CA LEU A 54 6.61 -13.03 -14.22
C LEU A 54 7.78 -12.25 -13.60
N GLY A 55 7.49 -11.21 -12.83
CA GLY A 55 8.50 -10.45 -12.11
C GLY A 55 9.26 -11.30 -11.08
N MET A 56 8.55 -12.16 -10.34
CA MET A 56 9.17 -13.08 -9.37
C MET A 56 10.02 -14.14 -10.05
N GLU A 57 9.61 -14.68 -11.22
CA GLU A 57 10.45 -15.59 -12.01
C GLU A 57 11.75 -14.91 -12.47
N TYR A 58 11.65 -13.68 -12.96
CA TYR A 58 12.83 -12.89 -13.34
C TYR A 58 13.73 -12.62 -12.12
N ALA A 59 13.12 -12.24 -11.00
CA ALA A 59 13.85 -11.99 -9.75
C ALA A 59 14.60 -13.23 -9.27
N LYS A 60 14.02 -14.43 -9.37
CA LYS A 60 14.69 -15.71 -9.08
C LYS A 60 15.89 -15.92 -9.99
N LYS A 61 15.74 -15.74 -11.30
CA LYS A 61 16.81 -15.93 -12.30
C LYS A 61 17.98 -14.98 -12.11
N CYS A 62 17.70 -13.71 -11.73
CA CYS A 62 18.72 -12.68 -11.55
C CYS A 62 19.20 -12.56 -10.10
N HIS A 63 18.69 -13.38 -9.18
CA HIS A 63 18.95 -13.28 -7.74
C HIS A 63 18.68 -11.88 -7.16
N ALA A 64 17.66 -11.20 -7.67
CA ALA A 64 17.31 -9.85 -7.20
C ALA A 64 16.97 -9.85 -5.71
N ASP A 65 17.29 -8.80 -5.00
CA ASP A 65 17.00 -8.70 -3.56
C ASP A 65 15.57 -8.24 -3.31
N LEU A 66 15.03 -7.43 -4.21
CA LEU A 66 13.70 -6.83 -4.13
C LEU A 66 13.06 -6.82 -5.52
N LEU A 67 11.79 -7.17 -5.61
CA LEU A 67 10.92 -6.93 -6.77
C LEU A 67 9.96 -5.79 -6.45
N LEU A 68 9.89 -4.81 -7.36
CA LEU A 68 8.90 -3.74 -7.39
C LEU A 68 8.07 -3.88 -8.66
N ALA A 69 6.77 -3.68 -8.57
CA ALA A 69 5.91 -3.49 -9.74
C ALA A 69 4.95 -2.32 -9.51
N THR A 70 4.77 -1.50 -10.56
CA THR A 70 3.77 -0.43 -10.56
C THR A 70 2.62 -0.79 -11.48
N ASP A 71 1.43 -0.34 -11.17
CA ASP A 71 0.27 -0.46 -12.06
C ASP A 71 0.42 0.46 -13.30
N PRO A 72 -0.51 0.37 -14.30
CA PRO A 72 -0.31 1.03 -15.58
C PRO A 72 -0.20 2.55 -15.53
N ASP A 73 -0.90 3.24 -14.66
CA ASP A 73 -0.83 4.68 -14.46
C ASP A 73 0.22 5.10 -13.42
N CYS A 74 0.92 4.12 -12.84
CA CYS A 74 2.05 4.33 -11.92
C CYS A 74 1.66 5.08 -10.64
N ASP A 75 0.45 4.82 -10.12
CA ASP A 75 0.01 5.40 -8.86
C ASP A 75 0.09 4.42 -7.68
N ARG A 76 0.23 3.12 -7.93
CA ARG A 76 0.44 2.05 -6.94
C ARG A 76 1.77 1.36 -7.14
N VAL A 77 2.31 0.82 -6.05
CA VAL A 77 3.51 -0.01 -6.10
C VAL A 77 3.40 -1.20 -5.16
N GLY A 78 3.45 -2.40 -5.72
CA GLY A 78 3.54 -3.65 -4.98
C GLY A 78 4.97 -4.16 -4.93
N ILE A 79 5.27 -4.98 -3.92
CA ILE A 79 6.60 -5.54 -3.73
C ILE A 79 6.57 -7.02 -3.38
N ALA A 80 7.59 -7.74 -3.85
CA ALA A 80 7.90 -9.07 -3.33
C ALA A 80 9.33 -9.13 -2.82
N VAL A 81 9.53 -9.81 -1.71
CA VAL A 81 10.80 -9.95 -1.00
C VAL A 81 11.13 -11.41 -0.77
N LYS A 82 12.41 -11.74 -0.62
CA LYS A 82 12.84 -13.10 -0.30
C LYS A 82 12.53 -13.45 1.15
N ASN A 83 12.00 -14.64 1.35
CA ASN A 83 11.88 -15.25 2.66
C ASN A 83 13.15 -16.03 3.03
N ASN A 84 13.16 -16.65 4.23
CA ASN A 84 14.29 -17.37 4.78
C ASN A 84 14.70 -18.63 3.98
N ILE A 85 13.84 -19.12 3.08
CA ILE A 85 14.14 -20.25 2.18
C ILE A 85 14.48 -19.81 0.76
N GLY A 86 14.55 -18.49 0.51
CA GLY A 86 14.91 -17.90 -0.78
C GLY A 86 13.76 -17.77 -1.78
N GLU A 87 12.52 -18.08 -1.37
CA GLU A 87 11.33 -17.85 -2.18
C GLU A 87 10.84 -16.40 -2.04
N TYR A 88 10.19 -15.88 -3.10
CA TYR A 88 9.63 -14.53 -3.06
C TYR A 88 8.21 -14.56 -2.50
N GLU A 89 7.97 -13.70 -1.53
CA GLU A 89 6.65 -13.46 -0.93
C GLU A 89 6.17 -12.07 -1.28
N LEU A 90 4.94 -12.00 -1.78
CA LEU A 90 4.24 -10.74 -2.07
C LEU A 90 3.77 -10.13 -0.74
N LEU A 91 4.20 -8.90 -0.46
CA LEU A 91 3.67 -8.15 0.66
C LEU A 91 2.37 -7.43 0.26
N THR A 92 1.38 -7.48 1.13
CA THR A 92 0.14 -6.72 0.92
C THR A 92 0.41 -5.21 1.05
N GLY A 93 -0.46 -4.39 0.44
CA GLY A 93 -0.37 -2.93 0.57
C GLY A 93 -0.41 -2.47 2.02
N ASN A 94 -1.20 -3.13 2.87
CA ASN A 94 -1.19 -2.88 4.30
C ASN A 94 0.17 -3.17 4.95
N GLN A 95 0.78 -4.32 4.69
CA GLN A 95 2.08 -4.70 5.25
C GLN A 95 3.17 -3.72 4.84
N THR A 96 3.22 -3.40 3.55
CA THR A 96 4.17 -2.41 3.01
C THR A 96 3.94 -1.02 3.61
N GLY A 97 2.67 -0.59 3.74
CA GLY A 97 2.32 0.69 4.36
C GLY A 97 2.71 0.79 5.84
N LEU A 98 2.57 -0.31 6.61
CA LEU A 98 3.04 -0.36 8.01
C LEU A 98 4.55 -0.22 8.12
N LEU A 99 5.28 -0.95 7.26
CA LEU A 99 6.74 -0.88 7.20
C LEU A 99 7.23 0.52 6.83
N LEU A 100 6.61 1.15 5.82
CA LEU A 100 6.92 2.53 5.42
C LEU A 100 6.63 3.53 6.53
N LEU A 101 5.47 3.42 7.19
CA LEU A 101 5.10 4.32 8.29
C LEU A 101 6.11 4.26 9.41
N ASP A 102 6.46 3.07 9.88
CA ASP A 102 7.47 2.88 10.94
C ASP A 102 8.83 3.40 10.50
N TYR A 103 9.27 3.07 9.29
CA TYR A 103 10.53 3.53 8.74
C TYR A 103 10.62 5.06 8.68
N ILE A 104 9.64 5.72 8.06
CA ILE A 104 9.61 7.18 7.91
C ILE A 104 9.64 7.85 9.29
N CYS A 105 8.80 7.41 10.22
CA CYS A 105 8.73 7.99 11.54
C CYS A 105 10.01 7.76 12.36
N SER A 106 10.55 6.54 12.34
CA SER A 106 11.79 6.22 13.04
C SER A 106 12.98 7.03 12.55
N GLN A 107 13.11 7.21 11.21
CA GLN A 107 14.17 8.03 10.63
C GLN A 107 14.00 9.52 10.96
N ARG A 108 12.76 10.04 10.92
CA ARG A 108 12.49 11.43 11.32
C ARG A 108 12.86 11.67 12.78
N VAL A 109 12.52 10.76 13.69
CA VAL A 109 12.92 10.86 15.11
C VAL A 109 14.43 10.77 15.26
N LYS A 110 15.06 9.76 14.64
CA LYS A 110 16.52 9.55 14.70
C LYS A 110 17.32 10.77 14.26
N HIS A 111 16.83 11.50 13.27
CA HIS A 111 17.49 12.68 12.70
C HIS A 111 16.99 14.02 13.25
N GLY A 112 16.11 14.00 14.25
CA GLY A 112 15.52 15.23 14.83
C GLY A 112 14.67 16.04 13.84
N LYS A 113 14.05 15.35 12.87
CA LYS A 113 13.24 15.94 11.78
C LYS A 113 11.75 15.60 11.90
N MET A 114 11.29 15.15 13.07
CA MET A 114 9.86 14.99 13.29
C MET A 114 9.19 16.36 13.24
N LEU A 115 8.05 16.42 12.58
CA LEU A 115 7.30 17.65 12.33
C LEU A 115 6.52 18.07 13.59
N ASP A 116 6.13 19.33 13.66
CA ASP A 116 5.19 19.81 14.65
C ASP A 116 3.76 19.37 14.29
N ASP A 117 2.99 18.86 15.27
CA ASP A 117 1.64 18.32 15.09
C ASP A 117 1.55 17.32 13.90
N PRO A 118 2.39 16.25 13.90
CA PRO A 118 2.53 15.39 12.73
C PRO A 118 1.26 14.57 12.47
N VAL A 119 0.92 14.39 11.20
CA VAL A 119 -0.34 13.79 10.76
C VAL A 119 -0.08 12.62 9.81
N MET A 120 -0.76 11.50 10.10
CA MET A 120 -0.96 10.40 9.16
C MET A 120 -2.42 10.39 8.70
N VAL A 121 -2.65 10.12 7.42
CA VAL A 121 -3.99 9.97 6.84
C VAL A 121 -4.15 8.56 6.28
N LYS A 122 -5.21 7.85 6.65
CA LYS A 122 -5.52 6.51 6.12
C LYS A 122 -7.00 6.34 5.84
N THR A 123 -7.34 5.36 4.99
CA THR A 123 -8.74 4.98 4.80
C THR A 123 -9.26 4.13 5.97
N ILE A 124 -10.58 4.11 6.15
CA ILE A 124 -11.23 3.29 7.19
C ILE A 124 -11.05 1.78 6.99
N VAL A 125 -10.69 1.35 5.78
CA VAL A 125 -10.43 -0.07 5.44
C VAL A 125 -8.95 -0.44 5.56
N THR A 126 -8.07 0.56 5.67
CA THR A 126 -6.64 0.35 5.94
C THR A 126 -6.42 -0.18 7.35
N MET A 127 -5.45 -1.05 7.53
CA MET A 127 -5.17 -1.77 8.78
C MET A 127 -4.96 -0.82 9.98
N ASP A 128 -5.72 -1.01 11.07
CA ASP A 128 -5.67 -0.14 12.27
C ASP A 128 -4.38 -0.29 13.09
N MET A 129 -3.54 -1.29 12.82
CA MET A 129 -2.21 -1.35 13.41
C MET A 129 -1.41 -0.09 13.10
N SER A 130 -1.66 0.54 11.94
CA SER A 130 -1.05 1.82 11.56
C SER A 130 -1.36 2.95 12.57
N GLU A 131 -2.55 2.93 13.21
CA GLU A 131 -2.89 3.91 14.26
C GLU A 131 -2.02 3.74 15.51
N ARG A 132 -1.68 2.48 15.86
CA ARG A 132 -0.80 2.20 17.01
C ARG A 132 0.62 2.64 16.72
N ILE A 133 1.12 2.40 15.50
CA ILE A 133 2.43 2.88 15.05
C ILE A 133 2.45 4.41 15.06
N ALA A 134 1.45 5.05 14.46
CA ALA A 134 1.33 6.51 14.44
C ALA A 134 1.32 7.11 15.85
N ALA A 135 0.52 6.54 16.76
CA ALA A 135 0.45 6.99 18.16
C ALA A 135 1.78 6.84 18.89
N HIS A 136 2.55 5.77 18.63
CA HIS A 136 3.88 5.57 19.20
C HIS A 136 4.83 6.72 18.85
N TYR A 137 4.77 7.21 17.62
CA TYR A 137 5.59 8.33 17.15
C TYR A 137 4.95 9.72 17.35
N GLY A 138 3.81 9.79 18.05
CA GLY A 138 3.12 11.05 18.33
C GLY A 138 2.34 11.61 17.14
N LEU A 139 2.06 10.83 16.10
CA LEU A 139 1.27 11.28 14.97
C LEU A 139 -0.23 11.24 15.30
N ARG A 140 -0.93 12.28 14.88
CA ARG A 140 -2.38 12.29 14.85
C ARG A 140 -2.86 11.54 13.60
N THR A 141 -3.75 10.55 13.77
CA THR A 141 -4.35 9.81 12.65
C THR A 141 -5.66 10.45 12.22
N ILE A 142 -5.83 10.63 10.91
CA ILE A 142 -7.08 11.03 10.29
C ILE A 142 -7.62 9.85 9.48
N ASN A 143 -8.76 9.32 9.89
CA ASN A 143 -9.48 8.26 9.18
C ASN A 143 -10.46 8.88 8.18
N ILE A 144 -10.41 8.42 6.93
CA ILE A 144 -11.23 8.91 5.83
C ILE A 144 -11.94 7.76 5.11
N LEU A 145 -12.88 8.09 4.25
CA LEU A 145 -13.50 7.10 3.36
C LEU A 145 -12.48 6.60 2.32
N THR A 146 -12.76 5.44 1.73
CA THR A 146 -11.95 4.84 0.67
C THR A 146 -11.86 5.76 -0.55
N GLY A 147 -10.65 5.95 -1.04
CA GLY A 147 -10.31 6.75 -2.20
C GLY A 147 -9.32 7.86 -1.87
N PHE A 148 -8.18 7.83 -2.55
CA PHE A 148 -7.04 8.72 -2.27
C PHE A 148 -7.37 10.21 -2.40
N LYS A 149 -8.38 10.56 -3.19
CA LYS A 149 -8.92 11.93 -3.27
C LYS A 149 -9.26 12.52 -1.90
N PHE A 150 -9.68 11.68 -0.94
CA PHE A 150 -9.95 12.15 0.41
C PHE A 150 -8.68 12.39 1.22
N ILE A 151 -7.57 11.66 0.95
CA ILE A 151 -6.24 11.99 1.47
C ILE A 151 -5.83 13.36 0.91
N GLY A 152 -5.94 13.55 -0.41
CA GLY A 152 -5.67 14.83 -1.07
C GLY A 152 -6.51 15.99 -0.50
N GLU A 153 -7.77 15.75 -0.16
CA GLU A 153 -8.63 16.73 0.52
C GLU A 153 -8.08 17.12 1.91
N GLN A 154 -7.59 16.14 2.70
CA GLN A 154 -7.01 16.45 4.01
C GLN A 154 -5.70 17.25 3.87
N ILE A 155 -4.85 16.92 2.89
CA ILE A 155 -3.66 17.72 2.59
C ILE A 155 -4.07 19.15 2.26
N GLY A 156 -5.09 19.35 1.41
CA GLY A 156 -5.62 20.68 1.09
C GLY A 156 -6.13 21.45 2.31
N LYS A 157 -6.80 20.78 3.26
CA LYS A 157 -7.24 21.40 4.53
C LYS A 157 -6.05 21.80 5.42
N LEU A 158 -5.00 20.97 5.45
CA LEU A 158 -3.77 21.32 6.17
C LEU A 158 -3.08 22.54 5.55
N GLU A 159 -3.06 22.65 4.22
CA GLU A 159 -2.51 23.83 3.54
C GLU A 159 -3.29 25.10 3.84
N GLN A 160 -4.63 25.06 3.75
CA GLN A 160 -5.49 26.18 4.08
C GLN A 160 -5.28 26.69 5.51
N SER A 161 -4.90 25.81 6.42
CA SER A 161 -4.56 26.15 7.82
C SER A 161 -3.07 26.43 8.03
N SER A 162 -2.27 26.58 6.97
CA SER A 162 -0.80 26.77 7.01
C SER A 162 -0.06 25.64 7.73
N LYS A 163 -0.63 24.43 7.71
CA LYS A 163 -0.08 23.21 8.35
C LYS A 163 0.29 22.11 7.35
N ALA A 164 0.53 22.45 6.08
CA ALA A 164 0.92 21.46 5.06
C ALA A 164 2.14 20.63 5.47
N ALA A 165 3.09 21.24 6.17
CA ALA A 165 4.28 20.59 6.69
C ALA A 165 3.97 19.53 7.76
N SER A 166 2.81 19.54 8.39
CA SER A 166 2.41 18.50 9.37
C SER A 166 2.12 17.15 8.73
N TYR A 167 1.84 17.07 7.43
CA TYR A 167 1.58 15.82 6.74
C TYR A 167 2.85 14.96 6.65
N VAL A 168 2.83 13.78 7.24
CA VAL A 168 3.96 12.85 7.26
C VAL A 168 3.80 11.75 6.22
N PHE A 169 2.63 11.09 6.21
CA PHE A 169 2.37 9.91 5.38
C PHE A 169 0.88 9.68 5.21
N GLY A 170 0.49 9.22 4.05
CA GLY A 170 -0.85 8.70 3.78
C GLY A 170 -0.80 7.48 2.90
N PHE A 171 -1.69 6.52 3.17
CA PHE A 171 -1.72 5.30 2.38
C PHE A 171 -3.08 4.60 2.38
N GLU A 172 -3.28 3.79 1.36
CA GLU A 172 -4.39 2.87 1.20
C GLU A 172 -3.90 1.42 1.19
N GLU A 173 -4.77 0.50 1.59
CA GLU A 173 -4.50 -0.95 1.57
C GLU A 173 -4.18 -1.48 0.17
N SER A 174 -4.58 -0.75 -0.86
CA SER A 174 -4.41 -1.08 -2.28
C SER A 174 -3.07 -0.62 -2.87
N CYS A 175 -1.99 -0.71 -2.10
CA CYS A 175 -0.62 -0.37 -2.54
C CYS A 175 -0.42 1.11 -2.96
N GLY A 176 -1.28 2.01 -2.50
CA GLY A 176 -1.18 3.45 -2.76
C GLY A 176 -0.53 4.18 -1.59
N TYR A 177 0.57 4.89 -1.83
CA TYR A 177 1.35 5.60 -0.82
C TYR A 177 1.65 7.02 -1.25
N LEU A 178 1.83 7.92 -0.26
CA LEU A 178 2.29 9.29 -0.49
C LEU A 178 3.04 9.79 0.74
N THR A 179 4.30 10.21 0.58
CA THR A 179 5.17 10.64 1.69
C THR A 179 5.31 12.15 1.83
N GLY A 180 4.69 12.92 0.95
CA GLY A 180 4.74 14.38 0.96
C GLY A 180 3.45 15.03 0.49
N SER A 181 3.34 16.34 0.67
CA SER A 181 2.14 17.11 0.31
C SER A 181 2.18 17.74 -1.08
N TYR A 182 3.14 17.37 -1.94
CA TYR A 182 3.42 17.98 -3.24
C TYR A 182 2.42 17.60 -4.34
N VAL A 183 1.73 16.45 -4.18
CA VAL A 183 0.62 16.02 -5.05
C VAL A 183 -0.63 15.67 -4.22
N ARG A 184 -1.75 15.38 -4.89
CA ARG A 184 -3.05 15.11 -4.25
C ARG A 184 -3.57 13.71 -4.52
N ASP A 185 -2.73 12.85 -5.07
CA ASP A 185 -3.03 11.44 -5.31
C ASP A 185 -1.83 10.58 -4.93
N LYS A 186 -2.01 9.26 -4.99
CA LYS A 186 -0.97 8.25 -4.83
C LYS A 186 0.17 8.53 -5.82
N ASP A 187 1.38 8.27 -5.39
CA ASP A 187 2.54 8.40 -6.25
C ASP A 187 3.39 7.13 -6.18
N GLY A 188 3.30 6.31 -7.23
CA GLY A 188 4.06 5.07 -7.33
C GLY A 188 5.57 5.31 -7.50
N VAL A 189 5.99 6.48 -7.98
CA VAL A 189 7.41 6.85 -8.09
C VAL A 189 7.97 7.16 -6.70
N ASP A 190 7.27 7.95 -5.90
CA ASP A 190 7.60 8.24 -4.50
C ASP A 190 7.61 6.93 -3.68
N GLY A 191 6.54 6.13 -3.81
CA GLY A 191 6.43 4.85 -3.14
C GLY A 191 7.59 3.91 -3.48
N ALA A 192 7.95 3.77 -4.76
CA ALA A 192 9.06 2.93 -5.21
C ALA A 192 10.41 3.40 -4.64
N TYR A 193 10.66 4.71 -4.64
CA TYR A 193 11.87 5.28 -4.05
C TYR A 193 11.92 5.01 -2.53
N MET A 194 10.86 5.32 -1.80
CA MET A 194 10.82 5.13 -0.36
C MET A 194 10.93 3.66 0.05
N ILE A 195 10.36 2.75 -0.72
CA ILE A 195 10.52 1.31 -0.50
C ILE A 195 11.97 0.88 -0.72
N CYS A 196 12.64 1.36 -1.77
CA CYS A 196 14.05 1.07 -2.00
C CYS A 196 14.94 1.62 -0.88
N GLU A 197 14.68 2.83 -0.40
CA GLU A 197 15.41 3.44 0.71
C GLU A 197 15.23 2.62 2.01
N MET A 198 13.99 2.31 2.37
CA MET A 198 13.67 1.46 3.51
C MET A 198 14.33 0.08 3.41
N PHE A 199 14.20 -0.57 2.25
CA PHE A 199 14.81 -1.88 2.01
C PHE A 199 16.33 -1.84 2.20
N SER A 200 17.00 -0.86 1.58
CA SER A 200 18.46 -0.68 1.67
C SER A 200 18.93 -0.41 3.11
N TYR A 201 18.16 0.39 3.86
CA TYR A 201 18.45 0.69 5.25
C TYR A 201 18.41 -0.56 6.14
N TYR A 202 17.40 -1.40 6.00
CA TYR A 202 17.31 -2.65 6.78
C TYR A 202 18.28 -3.71 6.27
N ALA A 203 18.47 -3.85 4.97
CA ALA A 203 19.43 -4.78 4.38
C ALA A 203 20.88 -4.50 4.85
N ALA A 204 21.27 -3.23 4.97
CA ALA A 204 22.58 -2.86 5.53
C ALA A 204 22.76 -3.31 6.98
N GLN A 205 21.69 -3.51 7.72
CA GLN A 205 21.65 -4.04 9.08
C GLN A 205 21.43 -5.56 9.14
N ARG A 206 21.33 -6.21 7.99
CA ARG A 206 21.02 -7.65 7.84
C ARG A 206 19.63 -8.01 8.42
N ILE A 207 18.69 -7.10 8.35
CA ILE A 207 17.29 -7.29 8.74
C ILE A 207 16.46 -7.41 7.45
N SER A 208 15.73 -8.49 7.28
CA SER A 208 14.77 -8.61 6.18
C SER A 208 13.51 -7.79 6.47
N LEU A 209 12.77 -7.40 5.42
CA LEU A 209 11.48 -6.71 5.62
C LEU A 209 10.45 -7.63 6.30
N LEU A 210 10.55 -8.95 6.12
CA LEU A 210 9.70 -9.92 6.81
C LEU A 210 10.01 -9.98 8.31
N ASP A 211 11.31 -10.00 8.69
CA ASP A 211 11.71 -9.94 10.09
C ASP A 211 11.28 -8.63 10.74
N LYS A 212 11.40 -7.51 10.02
CA LYS A 212 10.93 -6.21 10.51
C LYS A 212 9.42 -6.18 10.68
N LEU A 213 8.66 -6.76 9.77
CA LEU A 213 7.21 -6.88 9.89
C LEU A 213 6.81 -7.72 11.10
N GLU A 214 7.50 -8.83 11.33
CA GLU A 214 7.31 -9.69 12.51
C GLU A 214 7.63 -8.94 13.82
N GLU A 215 8.68 -8.11 13.81
CA GLU A 215 8.99 -7.22 14.94
C GLU A 215 7.84 -6.22 15.21
N LEU A 216 7.28 -5.60 14.18
CA LEU A 216 6.14 -4.71 14.32
C LEU A 216 4.92 -5.43 14.90
N TYR A 217 4.65 -6.67 14.47
CA TYR A 217 3.58 -7.48 15.06
C TYR A 217 3.82 -7.78 16.54
N LYS A 218 5.06 -8.01 16.96
CA LYS A 218 5.39 -8.23 18.38
C LYS A 218 5.23 -6.97 19.21
N ILE A 219 5.59 -5.82 18.68
CA ILE A 219 5.53 -4.54 19.40
C ILE A 219 4.08 -4.03 19.49
N TYR A 220 3.36 -4.02 18.36
CA TYR A 220 2.04 -3.37 18.25
C TYR A 220 0.86 -4.34 18.29
N GLY A 221 1.13 -5.63 18.39
CA GLY A 221 0.14 -6.70 18.37
C GLY A 221 -0.24 -7.14 16.96
N TYR A 222 -0.42 -8.44 16.80
CA TYR A 222 -0.81 -9.05 15.52
C TYR A 222 -2.18 -8.54 15.05
N CYS A 223 -2.28 -8.20 13.77
CA CYS A 223 -3.50 -7.75 13.15
C CYS A 223 -3.68 -8.46 11.81
N LEU A 224 -4.67 -9.35 11.73
CA LEU A 224 -5.05 -9.99 10.47
C LEU A 224 -6.04 -9.10 9.75
N ASN A 225 -5.68 -8.65 8.55
CA ASN A 225 -6.58 -7.97 7.63
C ASN A 225 -6.77 -8.84 6.39
N THR A 226 -8.00 -9.22 6.11
CA THR A 226 -8.36 -10.03 4.93
C THR A 226 -9.34 -9.25 4.06
N LEU A 227 -9.08 -9.24 2.76
CA LEU A 227 -9.95 -8.67 1.75
C LEU A 227 -10.64 -9.78 0.97
N HIS A 228 -11.97 -9.73 0.91
CA HIS A 228 -12.75 -10.61 0.06
C HIS A 228 -13.38 -9.78 -1.06
N SER A 229 -12.98 -10.06 -2.30
CA SER A 229 -13.53 -9.40 -3.49
C SER A 229 -14.63 -10.27 -4.11
N TYR A 230 -15.76 -9.66 -4.44
CA TYR A 230 -16.86 -10.32 -5.13
C TYR A 230 -17.16 -9.57 -6.41
N GLU A 231 -17.18 -10.29 -7.53
CA GLU A 231 -17.46 -9.73 -8.84
C GLU A 231 -18.92 -9.97 -9.23
N PHE A 232 -19.57 -8.93 -9.74
CA PHE A 232 -20.95 -8.96 -10.17
C PHE A 232 -21.06 -8.34 -11.57
N ASN A 233 -21.31 -9.17 -12.58
CA ASN A 233 -21.33 -8.74 -13.97
C ASN A 233 -22.71 -8.30 -14.45
N GLY A 234 -22.75 -7.24 -15.26
CA GLY A 234 -23.93 -6.71 -15.90
C GLY A 234 -24.96 -6.06 -14.97
N SER A 235 -26.10 -5.61 -15.52
CA SER A 235 -27.14 -4.90 -14.77
C SER A 235 -27.80 -5.73 -13.69
N ALA A 236 -27.99 -7.03 -13.93
CA ALA A 236 -28.52 -7.98 -12.94
C ALA A 236 -27.52 -8.19 -11.79
N GLY A 237 -26.22 -8.25 -12.11
CA GLY A 237 -25.14 -8.30 -11.11
C GLY A 237 -25.10 -7.06 -10.25
N PHE A 238 -25.21 -5.87 -10.83
CA PHE A 238 -25.30 -4.60 -10.09
C PHE A 238 -26.46 -4.59 -9.08
N THR A 239 -27.63 -5.07 -9.49
CA THR A 239 -28.79 -5.19 -8.58
C THR A 239 -28.50 -6.14 -7.41
N LYS A 240 -27.90 -7.31 -7.68
CA LYS A 240 -27.47 -8.26 -6.63
C LYS A 240 -26.46 -7.65 -5.67
N CYS A 241 -25.46 -6.93 -6.21
CA CYS A 241 -24.46 -6.21 -5.41
C CYS A 241 -25.13 -5.23 -4.45
N ARG A 242 -26.04 -4.37 -4.93
CA ARG A 242 -26.77 -3.41 -4.08
C ARG A 242 -27.57 -4.08 -2.97
N ILE A 243 -28.26 -5.19 -3.28
CA ILE A 243 -29.04 -5.95 -2.30
C ILE A 243 -28.11 -6.55 -1.25
N SER A 244 -26.99 -7.17 -1.66
CA SER A 244 -26.01 -7.77 -0.75
C SER A 244 -25.39 -6.72 0.17
N CYS A 245 -25.01 -5.54 -0.36
CA CYS A 245 -24.47 -4.44 0.45
C CYS A 245 -25.48 -3.94 1.49
N ARG A 246 -26.76 -3.75 1.10
CA ARG A 246 -27.82 -3.36 2.05
C ARG A 246 -28.01 -4.39 3.15
N HIS A 247 -28.12 -5.66 2.79
CA HIS A 247 -28.29 -6.74 3.74
C HIS A 247 -27.11 -6.86 4.72
N SER A 248 -25.88 -6.70 4.24
CA SER A 248 -24.68 -6.68 5.09
C SER A 248 -24.67 -5.49 6.04
N ALA A 249 -25.07 -4.30 5.58
CA ALA A 249 -25.18 -3.11 6.41
C ALA A 249 -26.26 -3.26 7.51
N GLU A 250 -27.42 -3.86 7.20
CA GLU A 250 -28.47 -4.14 8.16
C GLU A 250 -28.06 -5.17 9.21
N LYS A 251 -27.39 -6.26 8.78
CA LYS A 251 -26.84 -7.25 9.71
C LYS A 251 -25.76 -6.69 10.62
N SER A 252 -24.91 -5.76 10.12
CA SER A 252 -23.88 -5.16 10.94
C SER A 252 -24.43 -4.27 12.04
N LYS A 253 -25.51 -3.51 11.78
CA LYS A 253 -26.21 -2.74 12.83
C LYS A 253 -26.69 -3.64 13.97
N ASN A 254 -27.34 -4.76 13.65
CA ASN A 254 -27.82 -5.73 14.63
C ASN A 254 -26.68 -6.45 15.39
N SER A 255 -25.50 -6.60 14.79
CA SER A 255 -24.35 -7.24 15.43
C SER A 255 -23.59 -6.30 16.36
N VAL A 256 -23.58 -5.01 16.07
CA VAL A 256 -22.95 -3.97 16.93
C VAL A 256 -23.73 -3.81 18.23
N GLU A 257 -25.06 -3.78 18.19
CA GLU A 257 -25.90 -3.71 19.40
C GLU A 257 -25.74 -4.93 20.31
N ARG A 258 -25.49 -6.13 19.77
CA ARG A 258 -25.27 -7.36 20.57
C ARG A 258 -23.85 -7.53 21.09
N ARG A 259 -22.84 -6.80 20.59
CA ARG A 259 -21.40 -7.01 20.89
C ARG A 259 -20.73 -5.95 21.71
N LEU A 260 -21.37 -4.84 22.02
CA LEU A 260 -20.85 -3.88 23.01
C LEU A 260 -20.73 -4.46 24.43
N LEU A 261 -21.21 -5.70 24.64
CA LEU A 261 -21.17 -6.36 25.96
C LEU A 261 -20.14 -7.47 26.12
N LYS A 262 -19.46 -7.96 25.07
CA LYS A 262 -18.38 -8.98 25.25
C LYS A 262 -17.42 -9.04 24.05
N TYR A 263 -16.16 -8.63 24.29
CA TYR A 263 -14.93 -8.92 23.55
C TYR A 263 -14.69 -8.30 22.17
N TRP A 264 -13.68 -7.49 22.16
CA TRP A 264 -12.71 -7.11 21.15
C TRP A 264 -12.24 -8.24 20.25
N ILE A 265 -12.91 -8.62 19.22
CA ILE A 265 -12.40 -9.32 18.03
C ILE A 265 -13.63 -9.66 17.17
N ILE A 266 -13.89 -8.88 16.18
CA ILE A 266 -14.31 -9.18 14.80
C ILE A 266 -14.73 -7.85 14.18
N ARG A 267 -13.89 -7.40 13.24
CA ARG A 267 -14.19 -6.21 12.43
C ARG A 267 -15.24 -6.54 11.38
N PRO A 268 -16.00 -5.53 10.96
CA PRO A 268 -16.93 -5.73 9.85
C PRO A 268 -16.14 -6.15 8.60
N VAL A 269 -16.65 -7.18 7.94
CA VAL A 269 -16.22 -7.54 6.58
C VAL A 269 -16.67 -6.39 5.67
N TRP A 270 -15.74 -5.64 5.13
CA TRP A 270 -16.02 -4.61 4.16
C TRP A 270 -16.14 -5.26 2.79
N MET A 271 -17.31 -5.15 2.17
CA MET A 271 -17.56 -5.61 0.82
C MET A 271 -17.27 -4.47 -0.15
N VAL A 272 -16.19 -4.56 -0.89
CA VAL A 272 -15.92 -3.65 -2.01
C VAL A 272 -16.64 -4.20 -3.23
N CYS A 273 -17.71 -3.53 -3.65
CA CYS A 273 -18.39 -3.86 -4.89
C CYS A 273 -17.71 -3.10 -6.03
N ARG A 274 -16.95 -3.80 -6.88
CA ARG A 274 -16.50 -3.27 -8.17
C ARG A 274 -17.58 -3.57 -9.21
N SER A 275 -18.24 -2.53 -9.73
CA SER A 275 -19.05 -2.63 -10.94
C SER A 275 -18.20 -2.14 -12.11
N GLN A 276 -17.86 -3.03 -13.03
CA GLN A 276 -17.45 -2.58 -14.36
C GLN A 276 -18.71 -2.11 -15.10
N MET A 277 -18.82 -0.82 -15.33
CA MET A 277 -19.70 -0.30 -16.37
C MET A 277 -18.88 -0.29 -17.67
N CYS A 278 -19.33 -1.06 -18.65
CA CYS A 278 -18.93 -0.92 -20.05
C CYS A 278 -19.46 0.41 -20.60
#